data_dc531d9783ec859d539a9452062b2e05
#
_entry.id   dc531d9783ec859d539a9452062b2e05
#
_cell.length_a   1.000
_cell.length_b   1.000
_cell.length_c   1.000
_cell.angle_alpha   90.00
_cell.angle_beta   90.00
_cell.angle_gamma   90.00
#
_symmetry.space_group_name_H-M   'P 1'
#
loop_
_entity.id
_entity.type
_entity.pdbx_description
1 polymer ?
#
loop_
_entity_poly.entity_id
_entity_poly.type
_entity_poly.pdbx_seq_one_letter_code
_entity_poly.pdbx_strand_id
1 'polypeptide(L)'
;MKPKGFTLVELLVAIAIFAVLSALGWKVFDYIVKTKDQNVIHEQRLGQLQETYQQILRDTVQAVPLTANINGDIQPALVLQNGRFNFSKTGVTDPLQEGISPDERIEYQYRPDEQKLYRLKYRNLNQTGQDQPESSVLLSEVEQFQIVVLNPNELTQWPDASVDLNQLEQKQRL
;
A
#
# COMPACT_ATOMS: atom_id res chain seq x y z
N MET A 1 28.35 67.03 -30.74
CA MET A 1 27.04 66.37 -30.53
C MET A 1 26.56 66.68 -29.11
N LYS A 2 25.44 67.32 -28.90
CA LYS A 2 24.93 67.61 -27.53
C LYS A 2 24.29 66.33 -27.00
N PRO A 3 24.64 65.86 -25.81
CA PRO A 3 23.97 64.70 -25.18
C PRO A 3 22.49 65.04 -24.97
N LYS A 4 21.58 64.24 -25.55
CA LYS A 4 20.13 64.33 -25.27
C LYS A 4 19.93 63.63 -23.90
N GLY A 5 19.50 64.39 -22.90
CA GLY A 5 19.12 63.88 -21.59
C GLY A 5 17.81 63.11 -21.68
N PHE A 6 17.61 62.13 -20.80
CA PHE A 6 16.32 61.41 -20.64
C PHE A 6 15.24 62.34 -20.19
N THR A 7 14.04 62.20 -20.76
CA THR A 7 12.86 62.92 -20.32
C THR A 7 12.19 62.22 -19.12
N LEU A 8 11.54 62.98 -18.26
CA LEU A 8 10.83 62.45 -17.10
C LEU A 8 9.71 61.47 -17.50
N VAL A 9 9.12 61.68 -18.68
CA VAL A 9 8.06 60.81 -19.24
C VAL A 9 8.66 59.44 -19.67
N GLU A 10 9.83 59.42 -20.27
CA GLU A 10 10.51 58.15 -20.64
C GLU A 10 10.83 57.33 -19.41
N LEU A 11 11.29 57.98 -18.32
CA LEU A 11 11.53 57.28 -17.07
C LEU A 11 10.26 56.69 -16.45
N LEU A 12 9.17 57.43 -16.42
CA LEU A 12 7.88 56.95 -15.92
C LEU A 12 7.33 55.78 -16.75
N VAL A 13 7.42 55.83 -18.06
CA VAL A 13 6.99 54.73 -18.93
C VAL A 13 7.86 53.47 -18.68
N ALA A 14 9.19 53.63 -18.53
CA ALA A 14 10.08 52.51 -18.25
C ALA A 14 9.74 51.84 -16.91
N ILE A 15 9.50 52.61 -15.84
CA ILE A 15 9.08 52.12 -14.55
C ILE A 15 7.72 51.38 -14.64
N ALA A 16 6.75 51.96 -15.37
CA ALA A 16 5.45 51.33 -15.53
C ALA A 16 5.55 49.96 -16.24
N ILE A 17 6.33 49.88 -17.33
CA ILE A 17 6.57 48.64 -18.05
C ILE A 17 7.28 47.62 -17.13
N PHE A 18 8.31 48.05 -16.40
CA PHE A 18 9.04 47.19 -15.46
C PHE A 18 8.10 46.63 -14.36
N ALA A 19 7.21 47.48 -13.81
CA ALA A 19 6.23 47.06 -12.81
C ALA A 19 5.27 45.98 -13.34
N VAL A 20 4.77 46.16 -14.57
CA VAL A 20 3.90 45.17 -15.23
C VAL A 20 4.65 43.85 -15.46
N LEU A 21 5.87 43.90 -15.98
CA LEU A 21 6.68 42.71 -16.23
C LEU A 21 7.02 41.98 -14.92
N SER A 22 7.33 42.73 -13.87
CA SER A 22 7.59 42.14 -12.53
C SER A 22 6.34 41.46 -11.96
N ALA A 23 5.18 42.07 -12.11
CA ALA A 23 3.90 41.46 -11.66
C ALA A 23 3.55 40.17 -12.42
N LEU A 24 3.80 40.14 -13.73
CA LEU A 24 3.63 38.93 -14.55
C LEU A 24 4.63 37.84 -14.15
N GLY A 25 5.88 38.20 -13.94
CA GLY A 25 6.93 37.28 -13.48
C GLY A 25 6.57 36.63 -12.15
N TRP A 26 6.03 37.39 -11.21
CA TRP A 26 5.55 36.88 -9.93
C TRP A 26 4.41 35.89 -10.08
N LYS A 27 3.44 36.17 -10.94
CA LYS A 27 2.33 35.24 -11.25
C LYS A 27 2.81 33.90 -11.79
N VAL A 28 3.76 33.92 -12.72
CA VAL A 28 4.34 32.70 -13.28
C VAL A 28 5.07 31.90 -12.20
N PHE A 29 5.85 32.58 -11.36
CA PHE A 29 6.56 31.93 -10.25
C PHE A 29 5.57 31.28 -9.25
N ASP A 30 4.54 31.99 -8.81
CA ASP A 30 3.51 31.45 -7.90
C ASP A 30 2.80 30.23 -8.50
N TYR A 31 2.51 30.26 -9.81
CA TYR A 31 1.92 29.11 -10.51
C TYR A 31 2.86 27.88 -10.51
N ILE A 32 4.14 28.09 -10.79
CA ILE A 32 5.14 26.99 -10.78
C ILE A 32 5.26 26.37 -9.39
N VAL A 33 5.32 27.18 -8.34
CA VAL A 33 5.42 26.68 -6.96
C VAL A 33 4.17 25.86 -6.61
N LYS A 34 2.97 26.36 -6.88
CA LYS A 34 1.73 25.62 -6.61
C LYS A 34 1.64 24.30 -7.37
N THR A 35 2.03 24.30 -8.62
CA THR A 35 2.03 23.08 -9.47
C THR A 35 3.04 22.06 -8.92
N LYS A 36 4.21 22.51 -8.48
CA LYS A 36 5.22 21.65 -7.85
C LYS A 36 4.67 20.96 -6.60
N ASP A 37 4.02 21.72 -5.71
CA ASP A 37 3.48 21.16 -4.46
C ASP A 37 2.39 20.10 -4.73
N GLN A 38 1.53 20.33 -5.72
CA GLN A 38 0.52 19.34 -6.14
C GLN A 38 1.17 18.08 -6.71
N ASN A 39 2.21 18.22 -7.51
CA ASN A 39 2.92 17.08 -8.09
C ASN A 39 3.61 16.22 -7.02
N VAL A 40 4.21 16.84 -6.01
CA VAL A 40 4.85 16.10 -4.90
C VAL A 40 3.83 15.23 -4.16
N ILE A 41 2.64 15.74 -3.87
CA ILE A 41 1.56 14.96 -3.22
C ILE A 41 1.14 13.78 -4.11
N HIS A 42 1.00 14.03 -5.40
CA HIS A 42 0.60 13.00 -6.35
C HIS A 42 1.66 11.89 -6.50
N GLU A 43 2.93 12.27 -6.58
CA GLU A 43 4.06 11.33 -6.62
C GLU A 43 4.15 10.48 -5.35
N GLN A 44 3.92 11.06 -4.18
CA GLN A 44 3.89 10.33 -2.90
C GLN A 44 2.76 9.28 -2.87
N ARG A 45 1.57 9.64 -3.36
CA ARG A 45 0.43 8.69 -3.45
C ARG A 45 0.72 7.54 -4.40
N LEU A 46 1.29 7.84 -5.57
CA LEU A 46 1.69 6.80 -6.53
C LEU A 46 2.78 5.90 -5.96
N GLY A 47 3.76 6.46 -5.25
CA GLY A 47 4.80 5.70 -4.56
C GLY A 47 4.22 4.73 -3.54
N GLN A 48 3.32 5.18 -2.66
CA GLN A 48 2.64 4.33 -1.68
C GLN A 48 1.83 3.21 -2.34
N LEU A 49 1.13 3.51 -3.44
CA LEU A 49 0.38 2.50 -4.19
C LEU A 49 1.30 1.43 -4.79
N GLN A 50 2.43 1.85 -5.37
CA GLN A 50 3.44 0.93 -5.91
C GLN A 50 4.06 0.05 -4.82
N GLU A 51 4.43 0.63 -3.69
CA GLU A 51 4.97 -0.11 -2.54
C GLU A 51 3.97 -1.13 -2.01
N THR A 52 2.70 -0.73 -1.87
CA THR A 52 1.61 -1.61 -1.46
C THR A 52 1.44 -2.77 -2.43
N TYR A 53 1.37 -2.49 -3.73
CA TYR A 53 1.25 -3.53 -4.75
C TYR A 53 2.43 -4.51 -4.72
N GLN A 54 3.66 -3.99 -4.65
CA GLN A 54 4.85 -4.83 -4.56
C GLN A 54 4.88 -5.66 -3.27
N GLN A 55 4.38 -5.12 -2.16
CA GLN A 55 4.30 -5.87 -0.90
C GLN A 55 3.30 -7.01 -1.01
N ILE A 56 2.11 -6.77 -1.56
CA ILE A 56 1.10 -7.80 -1.80
C ILE A 56 1.65 -8.89 -2.74
N LEU A 57 2.31 -8.47 -3.82
CA LEU A 57 2.91 -9.41 -4.78
C LEU A 57 4.00 -10.28 -4.12
N ARG A 58 4.92 -9.67 -3.35
CA ARG A 58 5.96 -10.43 -2.63
C ARG A 58 5.36 -11.46 -1.67
N ASP A 59 4.36 -11.05 -0.90
CA ASP A 59 3.74 -11.95 0.07
C ASP A 59 2.99 -13.10 -0.62
N THR A 60 2.26 -12.81 -1.70
CA THR A 60 1.48 -13.83 -2.42
C THR A 60 2.35 -14.81 -3.22
N VAL A 61 3.48 -14.37 -3.78
CA VAL A 61 4.44 -15.25 -4.45
C VAL A 61 5.11 -16.23 -3.48
N GLN A 62 5.22 -15.85 -2.21
CA GLN A 62 5.78 -16.70 -1.15
C GLN A 62 4.71 -17.53 -0.43
N ALA A 63 3.45 -17.50 -0.88
CA ALA A 63 2.39 -18.29 -0.27
C ALA A 63 2.67 -19.80 -0.36
N VAL A 64 2.41 -20.51 0.74
CA VAL A 64 2.62 -21.96 0.86
C VAL A 64 1.35 -22.64 1.37
N PRO A 65 1.11 -23.90 0.99
CA PRO A 65 -0.08 -24.64 1.39
C PRO A 65 0.08 -25.24 2.80
N LEU A 66 0.47 -24.41 3.79
CA LEU A 66 0.60 -24.80 5.18
C LEU A 66 -0.58 -24.31 5.99
N THR A 67 -1.24 -25.20 6.71
CA THR A 67 -2.29 -24.84 7.67
C THR A 67 -1.70 -24.08 8.85
N ALA A 68 -2.49 -23.21 9.48
CA ALA A 68 -2.13 -22.56 10.71
C ALA A 68 -2.97 -23.08 11.87
N ASN A 69 -2.41 -23.13 13.05
CA ASN A 69 -3.15 -23.46 14.27
C ASN A 69 -3.34 -22.18 15.08
N ILE A 70 -4.60 -21.79 15.27
CA ILE A 70 -4.97 -20.58 16.02
C ILE A 70 -5.80 -21.01 17.23
N ASN A 71 -5.23 -20.95 18.41
CA ASN A 71 -5.88 -21.37 19.68
C ASN A 71 -6.38 -22.83 19.69
N GLY A 72 -5.71 -23.72 18.94
CA GLY A 72 -6.14 -25.11 18.80
C GLY A 72 -7.03 -25.39 17.59
N ASP A 73 -7.53 -24.35 16.91
CA ASP A 73 -8.30 -24.49 15.68
C ASP A 73 -7.38 -24.47 14.46
N ILE A 74 -7.52 -25.50 13.61
CA ILE A 74 -6.74 -25.61 12.37
C ILE A 74 -7.41 -24.74 11.31
N GLN A 75 -6.68 -23.74 10.84
CA GLN A 75 -7.10 -22.84 9.79
C GLN A 75 -6.48 -23.25 8.44
N PRO A 76 -7.23 -23.20 7.33
CA PRO A 76 -6.68 -23.45 5.99
C PRO A 76 -5.50 -22.53 5.68
N ALA A 77 -4.64 -23.00 4.74
CA ALA A 77 -3.48 -22.24 4.27
C ALA A 77 -3.86 -20.86 3.70
N LEU A 78 -5.04 -20.75 3.10
CA LEU A 78 -5.59 -19.54 2.55
C LEU A 78 -7.05 -19.40 2.97
N VAL A 79 -7.43 -18.23 3.46
CA VAL A 79 -8.81 -17.87 3.83
C VAL A 79 -9.12 -16.48 3.29
N LEU A 80 -10.22 -16.36 2.57
CA LEU A 80 -10.81 -15.09 2.16
C LEU A 80 -12.23 -15.03 2.71
N GLN A 81 -12.47 -14.17 3.69
CA GLN A 81 -13.77 -14.05 4.32
C GLN A 81 -13.98 -12.66 4.92
N ASN A 82 -15.16 -12.09 4.75
CA ASN A 82 -15.54 -10.80 5.35
C ASN A 82 -14.52 -9.66 5.05
N GLY A 83 -14.00 -9.60 3.83
CA GLY A 83 -13.02 -8.58 3.43
C GLY A 83 -11.63 -8.77 4.05
N ARG A 84 -11.37 -9.90 4.72
CA ARG A 84 -10.07 -10.30 5.24
C ARG A 84 -9.46 -11.38 4.38
N PHE A 85 -8.21 -11.23 4.03
CA PHE A 85 -7.46 -12.19 3.24
C PHE A 85 -6.26 -12.67 4.04
N ASN A 86 -6.31 -13.93 4.45
CA ASN A 86 -5.31 -14.56 5.29
C ASN A 86 -4.64 -15.69 4.53
N PHE A 87 -3.32 -15.82 4.62
CA PHE A 87 -2.60 -16.97 4.07
C PHE A 87 -1.28 -17.21 4.79
N SER A 88 -0.80 -18.44 4.68
CA SER A 88 0.51 -18.84 5.16
C SER A 88 1.55 -18.58 4.09
N LYS A 89 2.70 -18.04 4.46
CA LYS A 89 3.84 -17.86 3.58
C LYS A 89 5.14 -18.32 4.23
N THR A 90 6.13 -18.60 3.41
CA THR A 90 7.50 -18.93 3.81
C THR A 90 8.49 -17.85 3.35
N GLY A 91 9.75 -18.02 3.64
CA GLY A 91 10.83 -17.15 3.15
C GLY A 91 11.39 -16.19 4.20
N VAL A 92 11.01 -16.34 5.46
CA VAL A 92 11.69 -15.66 6.57
C VAL A 92 13.07 -16.27 6.76
N THR A 93 14.10 -15.46 6.77
CA THR A 93 15.48 -15.89 6.98
C THR A 93 15.89 -15.66 8.44
N ASP A 94 16.60 -16.63 9.02
CA ASP A 94 17.18 -16.56 10.37
C ASP A 94 18.71 -16.69 10.30
N PRO A 95 19.41 -15.64 9.83
CA PRO A 95 20.86 -15.70 9.64
C PRO A 95 21.66 -15.81 10.95
N LEU A 96 21.05 -15.43 12.06
CA LEU A 96 21.67 -15.49 13.38
C LEU A 96 21.32 -16.77 14.14
N GLN A 97 20.49 -17.64 13.57
CA GLN A 97 20.01 -18.87 14.19
C GLN A 97 19.33 -18.66 15.54
N GLU A 98 18.52 -17.63 15.65
CA GLU A 98 17.73 -17.28 16.83
C GLU A 98 16.49 -18.18 17.02
N GLY A 99 16.26 -19.12 16.09
CA GLY A 99 15.11 -20.01 16.11
C GLY A 99 13.83 -19.37 15.57
N ILE A 100 13.96 -18.39 14.69
CA ILE A 100 12.83 -17.74 14.01
C ILE A 100 12.22 -18.73 13.03
N SER A 101 10.89 -18.89 13.10
CA SER A 101 10.16 -19.74 12.14
C SER A 101 10.36 -19.22 10.72
N PRO A 102 10.66 -20.10 9.74
CA PRO A 102 10.70 -19.70 8.33
C PRO A 102 9.32 -19.36 7.76
N ASP A 103 8.27 -19.79 8.44
CA ASP A 103 6.89 -19.65 8.02
C ASP A 103 6.15 -18.67 8.91
N GLU A 104 5.39 -17.80 8.28
CA GLU A 104 4.57 -16.77 8.93
C GLU A 104 3.17 -16.71 8.31
N ARG A 105 2.22 -16.12 9.04
CA ARG A 105 0.89 -15.87 8.49
C ARG A 105 0.68 -14.40 8.27
N ILE A 106 0.13 -14.09 7.10
CA ILE A 106 -0.19 -12.71 6.69
C ILE A 106 -1.69 -12.55 6.62
N GLU A 107 -2.17 -11.41 7.08
CA GLU A 107 -3.55 -10.98 6.91
C GLU A 107 -3.59 -9.59 6.29
N TYR A 108 -4.35 -9.45 5.23
CA TYR A 108 -4.74 -8.15 4.66
C TYR A 108 -6.15 -7.82 5.13
N GLN A 109 -6.29 -6.68 5.78
CA GLN A 109 -7.56 -6.20 6.33
C GLN A 109 -7.84 -4.79 5.84
N TYR A 110 -8.92 -4.63 5.11
CA TYR A 110 -9.46 -3.31 4.79
C TYR A 110 -10.44 -2.87 5.89
N ARG A 111 -10.25 -1.65 6.39
CA ARG A 111 -11.14 -1.02 7.36
C ARG A 111 -11.80 0.19 6.71
N PRO A 112 -13.06 0.08 6.30
CA PRO A 112 -13.77 1.16 5.60
C PRO A 112 -14.02 2.39 6.49
N ASP A 113 -14.18 2.22 7.79
CA ASP A 113 -14.32 3.28 8.80
C ASP A 113 -13.08 4.18 8.90
N GLU A 114 -11.90 3.59 8.75
CA GLU A 114 -10.62 4.31 8.75
C GLU A 114 -10.12 4.65 7.34
N GLN A 115 -10.75 4.10 6.29
CA GLN A 115 -10.29 4.16 4.89
C GLN A 115 -8.84 3.71 4.72
N LYS A 116 -8.46 2.63 5.42
CA LYS A 116 -7.08 2.12 5.42
C LYS A 116 -7.02 0.64 5.11
N LEU A 117 -5.96 0.27 4.40
CA LEU A 117 -5.56 -1.11 4.19
C LEU A 117 -4.43 -1.46 5.15
N TYR A 118 -4.66 -2.45 5.99
CA TYR A 118 -3.71 -2.96 6.96
C TYR A 118 -3.10 -4.28 6.49
N ARG A 119 -1.82 -4.46 6.83
CA ARG A 119 -1.12 -5.74 6.78
C ARG A 119 -0.78 -6.16 8.20
N LEU A 120 -1.29 -7.30 8.59
CA LEU A 120 -1.03 -7.93 9.88
C LEU A 120 -0.11 -9.12 9.65
N LYS A 121 0.98 -9.19 10.37
CA LYS A 121 1.97 -10.25 10.26
C LYS A 121 2.06 -11.01 11.58
N TYR A 122 1.82 -12.30 11.55
CA TYR A 122 1.99 -13.22 12.65
C TYR A 122 3.26 -14.02 12.41
N ARG A 123 4.17 -14.00 13.36
CA ARG A 123 5.52 -14.60 13.22
C ARG A 123 5.54 -16.12 13.16
N ASN A 124 4.45 -16.77 13.57
CA ASN A 124 4.34 -18.22 13.61
C ASN A 124 3.00 -18.67 13.03
N LEU A 125 2.97 -19.88 12.49
CA LEU A 125 1.71 -20.54 12.09
C LEU A 125 0.95 -21.11 13.29
N ASN A 126 1.64 -21.41 14.41
CA ASN A 126 1.01 -21.80 15.65
C ASN A 126 0.87 -20.57 16.54
N GLN A 127 -0.36 -20.08 16.67
CA GLN A 127 -0.70 -18.86 17.40
C GLN A 127 -1.52 -19.18 18.64
N THR A 128 -1.21 -18.47 19.71
CA THR A 128 -2.02 -18.47 20.93
C THR A 128 -2.82 -17.16 21.00
N GLY A 129 -3.88 -17.11 21.82
CA GLY A 129 -4.69 -15.90 21.98
C GLY A 129 -3.94 -14.67 22.52
N GLN A 130 -2.68 -14.86 22.95
CA GLN A 130 -1.82 -13.79 23.43
C GLN A 130 -0.89 -13.23 22.33
N ASP A 131 -0.77 -13.93 21.20
CA ASP A 131 0.09 -13.50 20.10
C ASP A 131 -0.54 -12.31 19.38
N GLN A 132 0.13 -11.16 19.49
CA GLN A 132 -0.28 -9.94 18.80
C GLN A 132 0.44 -9.86 17.45
N PRO A 133 -0.28 -9.60 16.35
CA PRO A 133 0.35 -9.41 15.05
C PRO A 133 1.10 -8.07 14.98
N GLU A 134 2.17 -8.04 14.22
CA GLU A 134 2.78 -6.81 13.78
C GLU A 134 1.85 -6.15 12.75
N SER A 135 1.27 -5.01 13.10
CA SER A 135 0.33 -4.28 12.24
C SER A 135 1.03 -3.12 11.54
N SER A 136 0.87 -3.03 10.23
CA SER A 136 1.35 -1.91 9.41
C SER A 136 0.24 -1.41 8.50
N VAL A 137 0.15 -0.08 8.36
CA VAL A 137 -0.72 0.56 7.38
C VAL A 137 0.00 0.53 6.04
N LEU A 138 -0.58 -0.12 5.04
CA LEU A 138 -0.04 -0.17 3.68
C LEU A 138 -0.50 1.00 2.83
N LEU A 139 -1.76 1.36 2.95
CA LEU A 139 -2.37 2.40 2.15
C LEU A 139 -3.43 3.14 2.96
N SER A 140 -3.45 4.45 2.84
CA SER A 140 -4.48 5.33 3.42
C SER A 140 -5.34 5.93 2.31
N GLU A 141 -6.48 6.50 2.68
CA GLU A 141 -7.45 7.11 1.76
C GLU A 141 -7.98 6.10 0.71
N VAL A 142 -8.22 4.85 1.16
CA VAL A 142 -8.75 3.78 0.32
C VAL A 142 -10.27 3.83 0.36
N GLU A 143 -10.89 4.14 -0.78
CA GLU A 143 -12.34 4.15 -0.90
C GLU A 143 -12.91 2.74 -1.02
N GLN A 144 -12.24 1.87 -1.75
CA GLN A 144 -12.65 0.49 -1.96
C GLN A 144 -11.45 -0.43 -2.13
N PHE A 145 -11.50 -1.60 -1.50
CA PHE A 145 -10.52 -2.67 -1.67
C PHE A 145 -11.24 -4.00 -1.74
N GLN A 146 -10.99 -4.76 -2.78
CA GLN A 146 -11.59 -6.08 -2.98
C GLN A 146 -10.54 -7.07 -3.44
N ILE A 147 -10.58 -8.26 -2.87
CA ILE A 147 -9.80 -9.41 -3.29
C ILE A 147 -10.75 -10.49 -3.76
N VAL A 148 -10.40 -11.17 -4.83
CA VAL A 148 -11.11 -12.34 -5.34
C VAL A 148 -10.12 -13.50 -5.52
N VAL A 149 -10.58 -14.71 -5.28
CA VAL A 149 -9.86 -15.94 -5.59
C VAL A 149 -10.43 -16.52 -6.87
N LEU A 150 -9.56 -16.85 -7.82
CA LEU A 150 -9.96 -17.47 -9.10
C LEU A 150 -9.90 -19.00 -8.99
N ASN A 151 -11.06 -19.68 -9.03
CA ASN A 151 -11.12 -21.17 -8.99
C ASN A 151 -12.44 -21.75 -9.54
N PRO A 152 -12.62 -22.01 -10.82
CA PRO A 152 -12.18 -21.25 -11.99
C PRO A 152 -12.84 -19.88 -12.12
N ASN A 153 -13.93 -19.65 -11.38
CA ASN A 153 -14.68 -18.40 -11.34
C ASN A 153 -14.15 -17.50 -10.21
N GLU A 154 -14.53 -16.23 -10.26
CA GLU A 154 -14.24 -15.28 -9.18
C GLU A 154 -15.03 -15.64 -7.92
N LEU A 155 -14.31 -15.86 -6.83
CA LEU A 155 -14.85 -16.14 -5.51
C LEU A 155 -14.50 -15.01 -4.56
N THR A 156 -15.49 -14.47 -3.89
CA THR A 156 -15.32 -13.44 -2.84
C THR A 156 -15.15 -14.06 -1.45
N GLN A 157 -15.28 -15.38 -1.36
CA GLN A 157 -15.09 -16.17 -0.14
C GLN A 157 -14.34 -17.46 -0.45
N TRP A 158 -13.35 -17.79 0.39
CA TRP A 158 -12.57 -19.02 0.30
C TRP A 158 -12.19 -19.52 1.71
N PRO A 159 -12.24 -20.82 2.06
CA PRO A 159 -12.77 -21.88 1.19
C PRO A 159 -14.27 -21.68 0.91
N ASP A 160 -14.69 -22.12 -0.27
CA ASP A 160 -16.12 -22.18 -0.58
C ASP A 160 -16.79 -23.28 0.27
N ALA A 161 -18.05 -23.08 0.63
CA ALA A 161 -18.82 -24.02 1.45
C ALA A 161 -18.92 -25.45 0.88
N SER A 162 -18.62 -25.60 -0.41
CA SER A 162 -18.55 -26.91 -1.10
C SER A 162 -17.22 -27.64 -0.90
N VAL A 163 -16.20 -27.00 -0.35
CA VAL A 163 -14.87 -27.58 -0.17
C VAL A 163 -14.79 -28.27 1.19
N ASP A 164 -14.72 -29.59 1.19
CA ASP A 164 -14.48 -30.38 2.40
C ASP A 164 -13.04 -30.12 2.90
N LEU A 165 -12.91 -29.47 4.05
CA LEU A 165 -11.63 -29.13 4.68
C LEU A 165 -10.76 -30.38 4.91
N ASN A 166 -11.39 -31.54 5.20
CA ASN A 166 -10.68 -32.81 5.37
C ASN A 166 -10.01 -33.30 4.09
N GLN A 167 -10.60 -33.00 2.91
CA GLN A 167 -9.97 -33.32 1.62
C GLN A 167 -8.83 -32.38 1.28
N LEU A 168 -8.87 -31.13 1.72
CA LEU A 168 -7.74 -30.19 1.57
C LEU A 168 -6.53 -30.65 2.37
N GLU A 169 -6.71 -31.11 3.60
CA GLU A 169 -5.61 -31.64 4.41
C GLU A 169 -4.97 -32.90 3.79
N GLN A 170 -5.78 -33.78 3.17
CA GLN A 170 -5.23 -34.96 2.49
C GLN A 170 -4.45 -34.60 1.21
N LYS A 171 -4.90 -33.60 0.44
CA LYS A 171 -4.17 -33.14 -0.77
C LYS A 171 -2.90 -32.35 -0.45
N GLN A 172 -2.79 -31.77 0.74
CA GLN A 172 -1.60 -31.03 1.17
C GLN A 172 -0.51 -31.95 1.75
N ARG A 173 -0.79 -33.22 1.97
CA ARG A 173 0.17 -34.24 2.47
C ARG A 173 0.87 -35.04 1.37
N LEU A 174 0.58 -34.76 0.09
CA LEU A 174 1.21 -35.35 -1.09
C LEU A 174 2.09 -34.31 -1.81
#